data_64be2262610bb776498f3db95eaf879d
#
_entry.id   64be2262610bb776498f3db95eaf879d
#
_cell.length_a   1.000
_cell.length_b   1.000
_cell.length_c   1.000
_cell.angle_alpha   90.00
_cell.angle_beta   90.00
_cell.angle_gamma   90.00
#
_symmetry.space_group_name_H-M   'P 1'
#
loop_
_entity.id
_entity.type
_entity.pdbx_description
1 polymer ?
#
loop_
_entity_poly.entity_id
_entity_poly.type
_entity_poly.pdbx_seq_one_letter_code
_entity_poly.pdbx_strand_id
1 'polypeptide(L)'
;MASYGLKRVLGLRSAVIINLGAIIGAGIFVIIGIAAGKAGPAIIISIFISAIIAIFTGLSFSEIAQHISKEGGVYEYAKESFAPSAGFIGGTMWTFSNMIAISAVSLSMGSYINSLFHLHINLIIYGIPVIILFAVLNMLGIKNSAKTLSVLVGVNLVILIIFIVSGLFYFKASDFSNFAPRGFTGIMEGSALIFFAFTGFSRITTVGDEVKNPEKNIPKAIIISIIISSVLYAVVAVVAIGLIPSSSLASASAPLSAAIKVLHNPYLIVIIAIGGITATAGVVLTGILGTSRVLYAMGRDREIPERFGKIDKFGTPIYSILLSMAISLLFVYFVGFSTIIEASNVSVLIAYAIIDLSAIILWKKVKNDNPVHLREQKYFFVIPLLGIITIFITISYLGLHAIEISLSVLIIVSIIYVIKHILESRSLVKSARKIIPRISMVREFGKSRHKIGK
;
A
#
# COMPACT_ATOMS: atom_id res chain seq x y z
N MET A 1 28.80 -19.29 4.70
CA MET A 1 28.21 -18.11 4.03
C MET A 1 27.62 -17.21 5.10
N ALA A 2 28.10 -15.96 5.22
CA ALA A 2 27.55 -15.04 6.19
C ALA A 2 26.06 -14.77 5.85
N SER A 3 25.17 -15.03 6.81
CA SER A 3 23.75 -14.71 6.67
C SER A 3 23.61 -13.19 6.69
N TYR A 4 23.45 -12.56 5.53
CA TYR A 4 23.12 -11.14 5.44
C TYR A 4 21.64 -10.98 5.83
N GLY A 5 21.37 -10.54 7.06
CA GLY A 5 20.03 -10.16 7.52
C GLY A 5 19.74 -8.66 7.25
N LEU A 6 18.47 -8.28 7.27
CA LEU A 6 18.04 -6.88 7.24
C LEU A 6 18.54 -6.13 8.49
N LYS A 7 18.95 -4.86 8.35
CA LYS A 7 19.54 -4.06 9.45
C LYS A 7 18.53 -3.05 9.99
N ARG A 8 18.31 -3.04 11.31
CA ARG A 8 17.47 -2.04 12.01
C ARG A 8 18.10 -0.65 12.00
N VAL A 9 17.79 0.14 10.98
CA VAL A 9 18.36 1.49 10.75
C VAL A 9 17.35 2.61 10.81
N LEU A 10 16.04 2.32 10.70
CA LEU A 10 14.95 3.30 10.57
C LEU A 10 14.41 3.68 11.95
N GLY A 11 14.54 4.94 12.36
CA GLY A 11 13.88 5.50 13.55
C GLY A 11 12.45 6.00 13.23
N LEU A 12 11.72 6.52 14.23
CA LEU A 12 10.37 7.04 14.09
C LEU A 12 10.25 8.07 12.96
N ARG A 13 11.17 9.04 12.88
CA ARG A 13 11.16 10.07 11.82
C ARG A 13 11.23 9.43 10.42
N SER A 14 12.11 8.46 10.21
CA SER A 14 12.22 7.76 8.94
C SER A 14 10.96 6.92 8.64
N ALA A 15 10.37 6.31 9.67
CA ALA A 15 9.13 5.56 9.55
C ALA A 15 7.95 6.43 9.11
N VAL A 16 7.79 7.62 9.72
CA VAL A 16 6.78 8.61 9.31
C VAL A 16 7.02 9.08 7.87
N ILE A 17 8.26 9.37 7.50
CA ILE A 17 8.63 9.80 6.15
C ILE A 17 8.31 8.71 5.11
N ILE A 18 8.55 7.43 5.41
CA ILE A 18 8.20 6.32 4.50
C ILE A 18 6.69 6.28 4.26
N ASN A 19 5.88 6.41 5.31
CA ASN A 19 4.43 6.48 5.15
C ASN A 19 3.99 7.75 4.42
N LEU A 20 4.49 8.93 4.80
CA LEU A 20 4.15 10.18 4.11
C LEU A 20 4.54 10.14 2.64
N GLY A 21 5.70 9.57 2.29
CA GLY A 21 6.11 9.42 0.89
C GLY A 21 5.27 8.43 0.10
N ALA A 22 4.61 7.49 0.78
CA ALA A 22 3.65 6.58 0.17
C ALA A 22 2.24 7.19 0.07
N ILE A 23 1.87 8.09 0.99
CA ILE A 23 0.57 8.76 1.04
C ILE A 23 0.58 10.01 0.15
N ILE A 24 1.53 10.94 0.36
CA ILE A 24 1.62 12.22 -0.37
C ILE A 24 2.19 11.95 -1.77
N GLY A 25 1.30 11.70 -2.71
CA GLY A 25 1.66 11.33 -4.08
C GLY A 25 0.52 11.61 -5.05
N ALA A 26 0.28 10.68 -5.96
CA ALA A 26 -0.81 10.77 -6.94
C ALA A 26 -2.19 10.99 -6.30
N GLY A 27 -2.37 10.59 -5.04
CA GLY A 27 -3.63 10.81 -4.31
C GLY A 27 -4.04 12.28 -4.29
N ILE A 28 -3.20 13.15 -3.74
CA ILE A 28 -3.52 14.59 -3.63
C ILE A 28 -3.23 15.35 -4.93
N PHE A 29 -2.26 14.93 -5.73
CA PHE A 29 -1.92 15.64 -6.96
C PHE A 29 -2.83 15.27 -8.14
N VAL A 30 -3.41 14.06 -8.17
CA VAL A 30 -4.20 13.54 -9.32
C VAL A 30 -5.60 13.13 -8.93
N ILE A 31 -5.75 12.25 -7.92
CA ILE A 31 -7.05 11.67 -7.55
C ILE A 31 -8.01 12.74 -7.03
N ILE A 32 -7.49 13.79 -6.41
CA ILE A 32 -8.30 14.93 -5.94
C ILE A 32 -9.18 15.51 -7.06
N GLY A 33 -8.70 15.58 -8.30
CA GLY A 33 -9.49 16.06 -9.44
C GLY A 33 -10.67 15.13 -9.74
N ILE A 34 -10.39 13.83 -9.89
CA ILE A 34 -11.41 12.82 -10.21
C ILE A 34 -12.46 12.76 -9.09
N ALA A 35 -12.01 12.76 -7.83
CA ALA A 35 -12.90 12.71 -6.67
C ALA A 35 -13.73 14.00 -6.53
N ALA A 36 -13.16 15.18 -6.83
CA ALA A 36 -13.89 16.45 -6.86
C ALA A 36 -14.98 16.43 -7.95
N GLY A 37 -14.76 15.77 -9.08
CA GLY A 37 -15.78 15.57 -10.10
C GLY A 37 -16.99 14.75 -9.63
N LYS A 38 -16.80 13.86 -8.66
CA LYS A 38 -17.86 13.05 -8.04
C LYS A 38 -18.56 13.79 -6.89
N ALA A 39 -17.79 14.29 -5.95
CA ALA A 39 -18.28 14.89 -4.71
C ALA A 39 -18.59 16.39 -4.81
N GLY A 40 -18.06 17.10 -5.82
CA GLY A 40 -18.05 18.55 -5.83
C GLY A 40 -17.19 19.12 -4.69
N PRO A 41 -17.50 20.32 -4.18
CA PRO A 41 -16.84 20.89 -3.01
C PRO A 41 -16.94 20.02 -1.75
N ALA A 42 -17.95 19.15 -1.65
CA ALA A 42 -18.10 18.19 -0.56
C ALA A 42 -17.00 17.11 -0.52
N ILE A 43 -16.02 17.13 -1.44
CA ILE A 43 -14.80 16.29 -1.37
C ILE A 43 -14.09 16.43 -0.02
N ILE A 44 -14.23 17.56 0.66
CA ILE A 44 -13.69 17.76 2.00
C ILE A 44 -14.26 16.70 2.95
N ILE A 45 -15.57 16.46 2.89
CA ILE A 45 -16.24 15.40 3.68
C ILE A 45 -15.74 14.04 3.23
N SER A 46 -15.57 13.82 1.93
CA SER A 46 -15.01 12.58 1.37
C SER A 46 -13.61 12.27 1.92
N ILE A 47 -12.75 13.28 2.07
CA ILE A 47 -11.41 13.15 2.65
C ILE A 47 -11.50 12.71 4.12
N PHE A 48 -12.37 13.33 4.93
CA PHE A 48 -12.55 12.96 6.33
C PHE A 48 -13.12 11.54 6.49
N ILE A 49 -14.09 11.14 5.65
CA ILE A 49 -14.60 9.76 5.65
C ILE A 49 -13.48 8.77 5.33
N SER A 50 -12.69 9.02 4.28
CA SER A 50 -11.55 8.18 3.92
C SER A 50 -10.50 8.10 5.03
N ALA A 51 -10.23 9.23 5.70
CA ALA A 51 -9.32 9.28 6.84
C ALA A 51 -9.82 8.44 8.02
N ILE A 52 -11.12 8.46 8.32
CA ILE A 52 -11.73 7.64 9.37
C ILE A 52 -11.58 6.15 9.05
N ILE A 53 -11.84 5.74 7.79
CA ILE A 53 -11.63 4.36 7.35
C ILE A 53 -10.16 3.96 7.50
N ALA A 54 -9.23 4.82 7.07
CA ALA A 54 -7.81 4.61 7.22
C ALA A 54 -7.37 4.52 8.69
N ILE A 55 -7.99 5.30 9.59
CA ILE A 55 -7.71 5.24 11.03
C ILE A 55 -8.18 3.91 11.63
N PHE A 56 -9.38 3.42 11.30
CA PHE A 56 -9.87 2.13 11.85
C PHE A 56 -8.92 1.00 11.47
N THR A 57 -8.61 0.85 10.20
CA THR A 57 -7.66 -0.17 9.72
C THR A 57 -6.23 0.12 10.21
N GLY A 58 -5.81 1.39 10.26
CA GLY A 58 -4.50 1.81 10.79
C GLY A 58 -4.31 1.44 12.26
N LEU A 59 -5.36 1.50 13.08
CA LEU A 59 -5.34 1.04 14.47
C LEU A 59 -5.23 -0.48 14.54
N SER A 60 -5.90 -1.23 13.65
CA SER A 60 -5.74 -2.68 13.55
C SER A 60 -4.30 -3.09 13.20
N PHE A 61 -3.70 -2.42 12.21
CA PHE A 61 -2.27 -2.59 11.88
C PHE A 61 -1.37 -2.24 13.07
N SER A 62 -1.69 -1.17 13.78
CA SER A 62 -0.92 -0.68 14.93
C SER A 62 -0.93 -1.68 16.08
N GLU A 63 -2.07 -2.31 16.36
CA GLU A 63 -2.21 -3.35 17.37
C GLU A 63 -1.39 -4.59 17.01
N ILE A 64 -1.53 -5.09 15.80
CA ILE A 64 -0.77 -6.27 15.34
C ILE A 64 0.74 -5.97 15.38
N ALA A 65 1.17 -4.76 15.00
CA ALA A 65 2.58 -4.35 14.98
C ALA A 65 3.23 -4.34 16.38
N GLN A 66 2.45 -4.20 17.45
CA GLN A 66 2.96 -4.30 18.82
C GLN A 66 3.39 -5.73 19.19
N HIS A 67 2.80 -6.73 18.53
CA HIS A 67 3.04 -8.15 18.79
C HIS A 67 3.92 -8.79 17.71
N ILE A 68 3.79 -8.34 16.46
CA ILE A 68 4.47 -8.89 15.29
C ILE A 68 5.24 -7.77 14.59
N SER A 69 6.57 -7.82 14.67
CA SER A 69 7.43 -6.75 14.16
C SER A 69 8.25 -7.14 12.92
N LYS A 70 8.01 -8.34 12.35
CA LYS A 70 8.71 -8.83 11.16
C LYS A 70 8.32 -8.07 9.89
N GLU A 71 9.22 -8.06 8.87
CA GLU A 71 8.88 -7.55 7.55
C GLU A 71 7.84 -8.43 6.84
N GLY A 72 7.18 -7.86 5.84
CA GLY A 72 6.15 -8.55 5.06
C GLY A 72 4.73 -7.98 5.28
N GLY A 73 4.56 -7.07 6.25
CA GLY A 73 3.31 -6.31 6.43
C GLY A 73 2.07 -7.19 6.48
N VAL A 74 1.14 -6.95 5.54
CA VAL A 74 -0.14 -7.69 5.46
C VAL A 74 0.05 -9.20 5.44
N TYR A 75 1.06 -9.70 4.69
CA TYR A 75 1.35 -11.14 4.63
C TYR A 75 1.71 -11.71 5.99
N GLU A 76 2.70 -11.15 6.65
CA GLU A 76 3.21 -11.66 7.92
C GLU A 76 2.18 -11.48 9.05
N TYR A 77 1.50 -10.33 9.07
CA TYR A 77 0.48 -10.02 10.08
C TYR A 77 -0.71 -10.97 10.01
N ALA A 78 -1.27 -11.19 8.81
CA ALA A 78 -2.40 -12.10 8.65
C ALA A 78 -1.99 -13.58 8.86
N LYS A 79 -0.78 -13.96 8.44
CA LYS A 79 -0.25 -15.31 8.63
C LYS A 79 -0.10 -15.67 10.11
N GLU A 80 0.53 -14.81 10.89
CA GLU A 80 0.81 -15.07 12.31
C GLU A 80 -0.43 -14.89 13.20
N SER A 81 -1.29 -13.91 12.88
CA SER A 81 -2.48 -13.61 13.68
C SER A 81 -3.65 -14.54 13.38
N PHE A 82 -3.88 -14.87 12.11
CA PHE A 82 -5.05 -15.60 11.65
C PHE A 82 -4.67 -17.00 11.13
N ALA A 83 -4.15 -17.08 9.89
CA ALA A 83 -3.79 -18.34 9.24
C ALA A 83 -2.81 -18.13 8.08
N PRO A 84 -2.00 -19.15 7.71
CA PRO A 84 -1.12 -19.07 6.53
C PRO A 84 -1.85 -18.71 5.23
N SER A 85 -3.07 -19.25 5.03
CA SER A 85 -3.93 -18.92 3.88
C SER A 85 -4.32 -17.43 3.85
N ALA A 86 -4.68 -16.86 5.00
CA ALA A 86 -5.03 -15.45 5.12
C ALA A 86 -3.81 -14.57 4.81
N GLY A 87 -2.62 -14.97 5.28
CA GLY A 87 -1.36 -14.31 4.94
C GLY A 87 -1.09 -14.32 3.45
N PHE A 88 -1.16 -15.50 2.80
CA PHE A 88 -0.92 -15.63 1.37
C PHE A 88 -1.90 -14.80 0.54
N ILE A 89 -3.20 -14.91 0.81
CA ILE A 89 -4.25 -14.17 0.09
C ILE A 89 -4.10 -12.67 0.33
N GLY A 90 -4.03 -12.23 1.59
CA GLY A 90 -3.91 -10.82 1.93
C GLY A 90 -2.64 -10.18 1.40
N GLY A 91 -1.49 -10.87 1.53
CA GLY A 91 -0.20 -10.43 1.00
C GLY A 91 -0.21 -10.31 -0.52
N THR A 92 -0.81 -11.26 -1.23
CA THR A 92 -0.91 -11.24 -2.70
C THR A 92 -1.84 -10.12 -3.16
N MET A 93 -3.03 -9.95 -2.54
CA MET A 93 -3.97 -8.87 -2.88
C MET A 93 -3.35 -7.49 -2.64
N TRP A 94 -2.65 -7.31 -1.53
CA TRP A 94 -1.93 -6.07 -1.23
C TRP A 94 -0.80 -5.80 -2.23
N THR A 95 -0.01 -6.82 -2.57
CA THR A 95 1.08 -6.71 -3.55
C THR A 95 0.56 -6.38 -4.93
N PHE A 96 -0.50 -7.07 -5.37
CA PHE A 96 -1.19 -6.80 -6.64
C PHE A 96 -1.70 -5.36 -6.73
N SER A 97 -2.43 -4.89 -5.70
CA SER A 97 -2.88 -3.50 -5.60
C SER A 97 -1.73 -2.51 -5.79
N ASN A 98 -0.62 -2.72 -5.07
CA ASN A 98 0.51 -1.80 -5.13
C ASN A 98 1.26 -1.83 -6.47
N MET A 99 1.40 -2.99 -7.12
CA MET A 99 2.03 -3.09 -8.45
C MET A 99 1.22 -2.33 -9.51
N ILE A 100 -0.11 -2.43 -9.44
CA ILE A 100 -1.01 -1.65 -10.29
C ILE A 100 -0.89 -0.15 -9.96
N ALA A 101 -0.88 0.21 -8.67
CA ALA A 101 -0.73 1.59 -8.24
C ALA A 101 0.59 2.20 -8.73
N ILE A 102 1.71 1.48 -8.67
CA ILE A 102 3.00 1.91 -9.21
C ILE A 102 2.87 2.29 -10.70
N SER A 103 2.16 1.47 -11.47
CA SER A 103 1.93 1.71 -12.91
C SER A 103 1.12 2.97 -13.15
N ALA A 104 -0.04 3.12 -12.48
CA ALA A 104 -0.89 4.30 -12.61
C ALA A 104 -0.14 5.59 -12.19
N VAL A 105 0.58 5.53 -11.07
CA VAL A 105 1.31 6.68 -10.53
C VAL A 105 2.49 7.06 -11.42
N SER A 106 3.18 6.11 -12.04
CA SER A 106 4.26 6.40 -12.99
C SER A 106 3.73 7.12 -14.26
N LEU A 107 2.54 6.75 -14.75
CA LEU A 107 1.87 7.46 -15.83
C LEU A 107 1.44 8.88 -15.41
N SER A 108 0.98 9.05 -14.18
CA SER A 108 0.62 10.36 -13.63
C SER A 108 1.81 11.33 -13.61
N MET A 109 3.02 10.84 -13.37
CA MET A 109 4.24 11.65 -13.47
C MET A 109 4.41 12.22 -14.89
N GLY A 110 4.15 11.40 -15.91
CA GLY A 110 4.16 11.85 -17.30
C GLY A 110 3.14 12.95 -17.58
N SER A 111 1.96 12.91 -16.95
CA SER A 111 0.96 13.98 -17.10
C SER A 111 1.46 15.32 -16.57
N TYR A 112 2.18 15.34 -15.45
CA TYR A 112 2.80 16.55 -14.91
C TYR A 112 3.94 17.06 -15.78
N ILE A 113 4.77 16.17 -16.35
CA ILE A 113 5.82 16.54 -17.30
C ILE A 113 5.21 17.14 -18.57
N ASN A 114 4.20 16.49 -19.16
CA ASN A 114 3.49 17.01 -20.32
C ASN A 114 2.86 18.39 -20.05
N SER A 115 2.25 18.57 -18.86
CA SER A 115 1.66 19.85 -18.46
C SER A 115 2.70 20.95 -18.29
N LEU A 116 3.90 20.63 -17.79
CA LEU A 116 5.00 21.57 -17.56
C LEU A 116 5.61 22.07 -18.86
N PHE A 117 5.88 21.17 -19.81
CA PHE A 117 6.57 21.49 -21.06
C PHE A 117 5.62 21.66 -22.25
N HIS A 118 4.28 21.65 -22.02
CA HIS A 118 3.24 21.71 -23.05
C HIS A 118 3.42 20.63 -24.14
N LEU A 119 3.86 19.44 -23.72
CA LEU A 119 4.07 18.29 -24.59
C LEU A 119 2.82 17.42 -24.66
N HIS A 120 2.71 16.62 -25.73
CA HIS A 120 1.64 15.64 -25.93
C HIS A 120 2.24 14.24 -26.18
N ILE A 121 3.27 13.91 -25.40
CA ILE A 121 3.98 12.64 -25.51
C ILE A 121 3.19 11.56 -24.77
N ASN A 122 3.19 10.34 -25.32
CA ASN A 122 2.55 9.19 -24.68
C ASN A 122 3.14 8.98 -23.28
N LEU A 123 2.28 8.89 -22.27
CA LEU A 123 2.65 8.78 -20.86
C LEU A 123 3.50 7.54 -20.56
N ILE A 124 3.37 6.47 -21.36
CA ILE A 124 4.16 5.24 -21.23
C ILE A 124 5.66 5.53 -21.35
N ILE A 125 6.06 6.48 -22.21
CA ILE A 125 7.45 6.87 -22.42
C ILE A 125 8.09 7.43 -21.14
N TYR A 126 7.30 8.04 -20.27
CA TYR A 126 7.76 8.52 -18.96
C TYR A 126 7.65 7.41 -17.89
N GLY A 127 6.56 6.64 -17.90
CA GLY A 127 6.27 5.64 -16.88
C GLY A 127 7.31 4.53 -16.79
N ILE A 128 7.78 4.02 -17.94
CA ILE A 128 8.77 2.93 -17.99
C ILE A 128 10.11 3.33 -17.35
N PRO A 129 10.79 4.43 -17.78
CA PRO A 129 12.06 4.83 -17.17
C PRO A 129 11.94 5.13 -15.67
N VAL A 130 10.81 5.67 -15.21
CA VAL A 130 10.58 5.98 -13.80
C VAL A 130 10.54 4.70 -12.97
N ILE A 131 9.81 3.68 -13.39
CA ILE A 131 9.75 2.38 -12.68
C ILE A 131 11.14 1.75 -12.62
N ILE A 132 11.88 1.75 -13.74
CA ILE A 132 13.24 1.18 -13.79
C ILE A 132 14.19 1.94 -12.87
N LEU A 133 14.19 3.29 -12.92
CA LEU A 133 15.03 4.15 -12.09
C LEU A 133 14.84 3.85 -10.59
N PHE A 134 13.59 3.81 -10.13
CA PHE A 134 13.31 3.58 -8.72
C PHE A 134 13.46 2.12 -8.30
N ALA A 135 13.36 1.15 -9.22
CA ALA A 135 13.75 -0.23 -8.96
C ALA A 135 15.26 -0.34 -8.72
N VAL A 136 16.08 0.27 -9.59
CA VAL A 136 17.54 0.32 -9.42
C VAL A 136 17.92 1.01 -8.11
N LEU A 137 17.27 2.14 -7.77
CA LEU A 137 17.54 2.83 -6.50
C LEU A 137 17.22 1.95 -5.28
N ASN A 138 16.15 1.16 -5.33
CA ASN A 138 15.83 0.19 -4.27
C ASN A 138 16.86 -0.94 -4.14
N MET A 139 17.51 -1.34 -5.25
CA MET A 139 18.60 -2.33 -5.22
C MET A 139 19.85 -1.81 -4.50
N LEU A 140 20.06 -0.49 -4.44
CA LEU A 140 21.19 0.14 -3.76
C LEU A 140 21.05 0.17 -2.22
N GLY A 141 19.96 -0.33 -1.68
CA GLY A 141 19.72 -0.52 -0.25
C GLY A 141 18.77 0.51 0.38
N ILE A 142 18.14 0.12 1.49
CA ILE A 142 17.07 0.91 2.15
C ILE A 142 17.54 2.29 2.65
N LYS A 143 18.79 2.44 3.07
CA LYS A 143 19.31 3.74 3.52
C LYS A 143 19.27 4.78 2.41
N ASN A 144 19.62 4.39 1.17
CA ASN A 144 19.60 5.27 0.02
C ASN A 144 18.15 5.60 -0.37
N SER A 145 17.27 4.60 -0.38
CA SER A 145 15.85 4.80 -0.63
C SER A 145 15.21 5.74 0.39
N ALA A 146 15.47 5.56 1.69
CA ALA A 146 14.95 6.41 2.76
C ALA A 146 15.51 7.85 2.70
N LYS A 147 16.78 8.03 2.34
CA LYS A 147 17.38 9.35 2.15
C LYS A 147 16.73 10.09 0.98
N THR A 148 16.62 9.45 -0.18
CA THR A 148 15.97 10.01 -1.36
C THR A 148 14.52 10.38 -1.04
N LEU A 149 13.78 9.48 -0.38
CA LEU A 149 12.41 9.71 0.02
C LEU A 149 12.28 10.91 0.96
N SER A 150 13.22 11.09 1.90
CA SER A 150 13.21 12.23 2.82
C SER A 150 13.32 13.57 2.09
N VAL A 151 14.12 13.62 1.02
CA VAL A 151 14.24 14.81 0.15
C VAL A 151 12.93 15.02 -0.61
N LEU A 152 12.38 13.97 -1.25
CA LEU A 152 11.14 14.06 -2.02
C LEU A 152 9.97 14.53 -1.14
N VAL A 153 9.79 13.95 0.05
CA VAL A 153 8.73 14.34 0.99
C VAL A 153 8.92 15.77 1.47
N GLY A 154 10.16 16.16 1.81
CA GLY A 154 10.46 17.54 2.21
C GLY A 154 10.11 18.56 1.13
N VAL A 155 10.52 18.30 -0.11
CA VAL A 155 10.19 19.13 -1.28
C VAL A 155 8.68 19.20 -1.48
N ASN A 156 7.97 18.06 -1.40
CA ASN A 156 6.52 18.03 -1.56
C ASN A 156 5.77 18.83 -0.51
N LEU A 157 6.16 18.72 0.76
CA LEU A 157 5.53 19.49 1.84
C LEU A 157 5.70 21.00 1.62
N VAL A 158 6.91 21.44 1.24
CA VAL A 158 7.18 22.86 0.93
C VAL A 158 6.33 23.32 -0.26
N ILE A 159 6.25 22.52 -1.33
CA ILE A 159 5.46 22.86 -2.53
C ILE A 159 3.96 22.93 -2.20
N LEU A 160 3.43 22.01 -1.41
CA LEU A 160 2.02 22.04 -0.99
C LEU A 160 1.72 23.25 -0.09
N ILE A 161 2.66 23.65 0.77
CA ILE A 161 2.54 24.90 1.55
C ILE A 161 2.54 26.11 0.61
N ILE A 162 3.42 26.17 -0.37
CA ILE A 162 3.43 27.23 -1.39
C ILE A 162 2.09 27.26 -2.14
N PHE A 163 1.55 26.10 -2.55
CA PHE A 163 0.24 26.01 -3.20
C PHE A 163 -0.87 26.58 -2.32
N ILE A 164 -0.91 26.19 -1.05
CA ILE A 164 -1.91 26.64 -0.09
C ILE A 164 -1.81 28.16 0.10
N VAL A 165 -0.62 28.65 0.43
CA VAL A 165 -0.42 30.08 0.73
C VAL A 165 -0.73 30.94 -0.49
N SER A 166 -0.21 30.60 -1.65
CA SER A 166 -0.46 31.38 -2.87
C SER A 166 -1.92 31.30 -3.34
N GLY A 167 -2.57 30.14 -3.19
CA GLY A 167 -3.96 29.94 -3.59
C GLY A 167 -4.96 30.68 -2.70
N LEU A 168 -4.67 30.84 -1.41
CA LEU A 168 -5.57 31.56 -0.47
C LEU A 168 -5.82 33.02 -0.88
N PHE A 169 -4.85 33.67 -1.53
CA PHE A 169 -5.03 35.05 -1.99
C PHE A 169 -6.01 35.21 -3.17
N TYR A 170 -6.32 34.12 -3.88
CA TYR A 170 -7.20 34.10 -5.06
C TYR A 170 -8.45 33.23 -4.84
N PHE A 171 -8.71 32.88 -3.59
CA PHE A 171 -9.81 32.02 -3.18
C PHE A 171 -11.19 32.66 -3.49
N LYS A 172 -12.06 31.89 -4.14
CA LYS A 172 -13.44 32.29 -4.48
C LYS A 172 -14.44 31.42 -3.72
N ALA A 173 -15.14 32.00 -2.76
CA ALA A 173 -16.18 31.30 -1.99
C ALA A 173 -17.38 30.89 -2.87
N SER A 174 -17.61 31.58 -4.00
CA SER A 174 -18.67 31.26 -4.96
C SER A 174 -18.56 29.83 -5.53
N ASP A 175 -17.35 29.28 -5.63
CA ASP A 175 -17.12 27.94 -6.17
C ASP A 175 -17.62 26.82 -5.23
N PHE A 176 -18.04 27.18 -4.00
CA PHE A 176 -18.68 26.29 -3.04
C PHE A 176 -20.21 26.36 -3.05
N SER A 177 -20.85 27.18 -3.90
CA SER A 177 -22.30 27.40 -3.93
C SER A 177 -23.11 26.11 -4.15
N ASN A 178 -22.66 25.22 -5.05
CA ASN A 178 -23.22 23.88 -5.22
C ASN A 178 -22.34 22.86 -4.46
N PHE A 179 -22.48 22.83 -3.14
CA PHE A 179 -21.55 22.12 -2.25
C PHE A 179 -21.49 20.61 -2.51
N ALA A 180 -22.63 19.96 -2.74
CA ALA A 180 -22.71 18.51 -2.97
C ALA A 180 -23.61 18.21 -4.20
N PRO A 181 -23.13 18.41 -5.44
CA PRO A 181 -23.97 18.35 -6.65
C PRO A 181 -24.60 16.98 -6.89
N ARG A 182 -23.98 15.91 -6.41
CA ARG A 182 -24.50 14.53 -6.49
C ARG A 182 -24.95 13.97 -5.13
N GLY A 183 -25.13 14.85 -4.14
CA GLY A 183 -25.57 14.49 -2.79
C GLY A 183 -24.67 13.48 -2.11
N PHE A 184 -25.26 12.66 -1.24
CA PHE A 184 -24.54 11.65 -0.45
C PHE A 184 -23.80 10.63 -1.32
N THR A 185 -24.39 10.18 -2.43
CA THR A 185 -23.75 9.23 -3.35
C THR A 185 -22.44 9.78 -3.90
N GLY A 186 -22.42 11.05 -4.33
CA GLY A 186 -21.20 11.69 -4.83
C GLY A 186 -20.12 11.82 -3.76
N ILE A 187 -20.50 12.09 -2.49
CA ILE A 187 -19.56 12.13 -1.34
C ILE A 187 -18.94 10.75 -1.12
N MET A 188 -19.74 9.68 -1.16
CA MET A 188 -19.25 8.32 -0.94
C MET A 188 -18.38 7.82 -2.11
N GLU A 189 -18.76 8.10 -3.38
CA GLU A 189 -17.91 7.83 -4.54
C GLU A 189 -16.57 8.58 -4.44
N GLY A 190 -16.62 9.86 -4.06
CA GLY A 190 -15.42 10.65 -3.80
C GLY A 190 -14.56 10.07 -2.68
N SER A 191 -15.18 9.62 -1.59
CA SER A 191 -14.47 8.95 -0.49
C SER A 191 -13.79 7.67 -0.95
N ALA A 192 -14.49 6.83 -1.71
CA ALA A 192 -13.95 5.57 -2.21
C ALA A 192 -12.73 5.80 -3.14
N LEU A 193 -12.73 6.86 -3.95
CA LEU A 193 -11.59 7.24 -4.79
C LEU A 193 -10.44 7.83 -3.97
N ILE A 194 -10.73 8.76 -3.04
CA ILE A 194 -9.72 9.41 -2.18
C ILE A 194 -9.03 8.41 -1.24
N PHE A 195 -9.69 7.30 -0.91
CA PHE A 195 -9.06 6.26 -0.09
C PHE A 195 -7.74 5.77 -0.68
N PHE A 196 -7.60 5.76 -2.01
CA PHE A 196 -6.31 5.49 -2.68
C PHE A 196 -5.17 6.35 -2.12
N ALA A 197 -5.45 7.60 -1.84
CA ALA A 197 -4.46 8.54 -1.30
C ALA A 197 -3.97 8.16 0.11
N PHE A 198 -4.78 7.41 0.87
CA PHE A 198 -4.42 6.98 2.22
C PHE A 198 -3.76 5.60 2.28
N THR A 199 -3.85 4.77 1.24
CA THR A 199 -3.37 3.36 1.27
C THR A 199 -1.90 3.20 1.67
N GLY A 200 -1.10 4.27 1.53
CA GLY A 200 0.30 4.32 1.90
C GLY A 200 0.60 4.20 3.41
N PHE A 201 -0.39 4.37 4.31
CA PHE A 201 -0.17 4.35 5.75
C PHE A 201 0.39 3.01 6.26
N SER A 202 0.08 1.91 5.60
CA SER A 202 0.55 0.58 5.95
C SER A 202 1.98 0.28 5.48
N ARG A 203 2.61 1.18 4.71
CA ARG A 203 3.91 0.93 4.07
C ARG A 203 5.01 0.58 5.06
N ILE A 204 5.04 1.23 6.22
CA ILE A 204 6.06 0.99 7.23
C ILE A 204 6.03 -0.44 7.78
N THR A 205 4.89 -1.12 7.78
CA THR A 205 4.78 -2.49 8.28
C THR A 205 5.51 -3.50 7.39
N THR A 206 5.73 -3.15 6.11
CA THR A 206 6.42 -4.04 5.17
C THR A 206 7.93 -4.10 5.40
N VAL A 207 8.49 -3.15 6.14
CA VAL A 207 9.91 -3.03 6.47
C VAL A 207 10.16 -3.17 7.98
N GLY A 208 9.32 -3.93 8.69
CA GLY A 208 9.33 -4.05 10.15
C GLY A 208 10.71 -4.41 10.74
N ASP A 209 11.42 -5.36 10.14
CA ASP A 209 12.76 -5.77 10.56
C ASP A 209 13.85 -4.69 10.36
N GLU A 210 13.56 -3.64 9.61
CA GLU A 210 14.46 -2.52 9.36
C GLU A 210 14.18 -1.32 10.30
N VAL A 211 13.08 -1.39 11.10
CA VAL A 211 12.66 -0.35 12.04
C VAL A 211 13.26 -0.59 13.43
N LYS A 212 13.77 0.48 14.07
CA LYS A 212 14.20 0.48 15.48
C LYS A 212 12.97 0.53 16.38
N ASN A 213 12.91 -0.29 17.43
CA ASN A 213 11.77 -0.40 18.36
C ASN A 213 10.44 -0.44 17.61
N PRO A 214 10.25 -1.46 16.73
CA PRO A 214 9.12 -1.49 15.79
C PRO A 214 7.77 -1.49 16.50
N GLU A 215 7.66 -2.16 17.65
CA GLU A 215 6.48 -2.23 18.52
C GLU A 215 5.94 -0.85 18.97
N LYS A 216 6.81 0.17 18.99
CA LYS A 216 6.46 1.55 19.35
C LYS A 216 6.43 2.48 18.15
N ASN A 217 7.39 2.33 17.23
CA ASN A 217 7.61 3.27 16.15
C ASN A 217 6.65 3.03 14.97
N ILE A 218 6.27 1.77 14.68
CA ILE A 218 5.32 1.47 13.60
C ILE A 218 3.92 2.03 13.92
N PRO A 219 3.32 1.75 15.10
CA PRO A 219 2.01 2.32 15.46
C PRO A 219 1.99 3.85 15.40
N LYS A 220 3.01 4.49 16.00
CA LYS A 220 3.11 5.96 15.97
C LYS A 220 3.24 6.51 14.56
N ALA A 221 4.05 5.87 13.71
CA ALA A 221 4.24 6.31 12.34
C ALA A 221 2.95 6.21 11.52
N ILE A 222 2.15 5.15 11.69
CA ILE A 222 0.86 4.98 11.03
C ILE A 222 -0.07 6.14 11.39
N ILE A 223 -0.33 6.34 12.67
CA ILE A 223 -1.29 7.35 13.12
C ILE A 223 -0.85 8.77 12.78
N ILE A 224 0.42 9.12 13.04
CA ILE A 224 0.97 10.43 12.71
C ILE A 224 0.85 10.72 11.20
N SER A 225 1.17 9.76 10.35
CA SER A 225 1.10 9.97 8.90
C SER A 225 -0.33 10.14 8.40
N ILE A 226 -1.31 9.39 8.92
CA ILE A 226 -2.73 9.56 8.57
C ILE A 226 -3.22 10.95 8.98
N ILE A 227 -2.94 11.40 10.21
CA ILE A 227 -3.39 12.70 10.71
C ILE A 227 -2.79 13.85 9.88
N ILE A 228 -1.47 13.83 9.67
CA ILE A 228 -0.79 14.88 8.87
C ILE A 228 -1.38 14.93 7.45
N SER A 229 -1.56 13.79 6.81
CA SER A 229 -2.08 13.72 5.45
C SER A 229 -3.54 14.15 5.36
N SER A 230 -4.38 13.81 6.35
CA SER A 230 -5.79 14.20 6.39
C SER A 230 -5.96 15.71 6.44
N VAL A 231 -5.21 16.37 7.33
CA VAL A 231 -5.26 17.84 7.46
C VAL A 231 -4.73 18.49 6.17
N LEU A 232 -3.58 18.03 5.68
CA LEU A 232 -2.97 18.58 4.47
C LEU A 232 -3.89 18.42 3.25
N TYR A 233 -4.52 17.27 3.08
CA TYR A 233 -5.43 16.99 1.97
C TYR A 233 -6.69 17.86 2.03
N ALA A 234 -7.27 18.01 3.21
CA ALA A 234 -8.45 18.86 3.39
C ALA A 234 -8.13 20.31 3.01
N VAL A 235 -7.02 20.86 3.49
CA VAL A 235 -6.62 22.24 3.19
C VAL A 235 -6.29 22.41 1.69
N VAL A 236 -5.55 21.47 1.08
CA VAL A 236 -5.26 21.53 -0.35
C VAL A 236 -6.54 21.43 -1.18
N ALA A 237 -7.50 20.58 -0.81
CA ALA A 237 -8.78 20.45 -1.50
C ALA A 237 -9.60 21.74 -1.44
N VAL A 238 -9.68 22.37 -0.25
CA VAL A 238 -10.35 23.67 -0.08
C VAL A 238 -9.75 24.72 -1.01
N VAL A 239 -8.43 24.86 -1.00
CA VAL A 239 -7.75 25.85 -1.85
C VAL A 239 -7.91 25.53 -3.34
N ALA A 240 -7.78 24.27 -3.74
CA ALA A 240 -7.92 23.88 -5.15
C ALA A 240 -9.31 24.19 -5.71
N ILE A 241 -10.37 23.90 -4.93
CA ILE A 241 -11.76 24.22 -5.31
C ILE A 241 -12.02 25.73 -5.27
N GLY A 242 -11.44 26.44 -4.31
CA GLY A 242 -11.54 27.90 -4.26
C GLY A 242 -10.81 28.63 -5.38
N LEU A 243 -9.94 27.96 -6.14
CA LEU A 243 -9.25 28.48 -7.32
C LEU A 243 -10.03 28.22 -8.60
N ILE A 244 -10.56 27.01 -8.80
CA ILE A 244 -11.31 26.59 -10.00
C ILE A 244 -12.45 25.65 -9.62
N PRO A 245 -13.56 25.68 -10.35
CA PRO A 245 -14.68 24.77 -10.13
C PRO A 245 -14.29 23.30 -10.13
N SER A 246 -14.98 22.48 -9.34
CA SER A 246 -14.74 21.03 -9.22
C SER A 246 -14.81 20.29 -10.56
N SER A 247 -15.66 20.73 -11.50
CA SER A 247 -15.74 20.19 -12.86
C SER A 247 -14.46 20.41 -13.67
N SER A 248 -13.84 21.59 -13.52
CA SER A 248 -12.54 21.90 -14.16
C SER A 248 -11.39 21.10 -13.56
N LEU A 249 -11.41 20.89 -12.23
CA LEU A 249 -10.46 19.99 -11.57
C LEU A 249 -10.58 18.55 -12.09
N ALA A 250 -11.83 18.08 -12.29
CA ALA A 250 -12.11 16.73 -12.74
C ALA A 250 -11.60 16.41 -14.16
N SER A 251 -11.64 17.41 -15.05
CA SER A 251 -11.18 17.26 -16.44
C SER A 251 -9.67 17.44 -16.62
N ALA A 252 -8.97 17.91 -15.59
CA ALA A 252 -7.56 18.18 -15.66
C ALA A 252 -6.72 16.93 -15.42
N SER A 253 -5.76 16.63 -16.32
CA SER A 253 -4.77 15.55 -16.13
C SER A 253 -3.73 15.86 -15.04
N ALA A 254 -3.54 17.12 -14.70
CA ALA A 254 -2.69 17.63 -13.63
C ALA A 254 -3.47 18.68 -12.81
N PRO A 255 -4.39 18.25 -11.90
CA PRO A 255 -5.37 19.11 -11.24
C PRO A 255 -4.78 20.30 -10.48
N LEU A 256 -3.74 20.09 -9.65
CA LEU A 256 -3.14 21.20 -8.90
C LEU A 256 -2.39 22.18 -9.80
N SER A 257 -1.77 21.70 -10.90
CA SER A 257 -1.20 22.59 -11.90
C SER A 257 -2.28 23.39 -12.65
N ALA A 258 -3.44 22.79 -12.92
CA ALA A 258 -4.57 23.49 -13.53
C ALA A 258 -5.12 24.56 -12.58
N ALA A 259 -5.27 24.24 -11.30
CA ALA A 259 -5.76 25.19 -10.30
C ALA A 259 -4.83 26.41 -10.16
N ILE A 260 -3.51 26.21 -10.08
CA ILE A 260 -2.56 27.32 -9.88
C ILE A 260 -2.39 28.22 -11.12
N LYS A 261 -2.75 27.74 -12.32
CA LYS A 261 -2.70 28.54 -13.56
C LYS A 261 -3.54 29.81 -13.49
N VAL A 262 -4.61 29.84 -12.68
CA VAL A 262 -5.46 31.02 -12.49
C VAL A 262 -4.68 32.21 -11.92
N LEU A 263 -3.57 31.98 -11.24
CA LEU A 263 -2.73 33.03 -10.70
C LEU A 263 -1.84 33.71 -11.77
N HIS A 264 -1.81 33.18 -13.01
CA HIS A 264 -1.01 33.69 -14.14
C HIS A 264 0.48 33.87 -13.81
N ASN A 265 1.00 33.11 -12.83
CA ASN A 265 2.40 33.16 -12.41
C ASN A 265 3.16 31.93 -12.93
N PRO A 266 4.07 32.07 -13.92
CA PRO A 266 4.76 30.93 -14.51
C PRO A 266 5.64 30.19 -13.50
N TYR A 267 6.23 30.86 -12.53
CA TYR A 267 7.06 30.23 -11.50
C TYR A 267 6.25 29.29 -10.61
N LEU A 268 5.04 29.71 -10.21
CA LEU A 268 4.17 28.84 -9.41
C LEU A 268 3.72 27.61 -10.19
N ILE A 269 3.43 27.74 -11.48
CA ILE A 269 3.07 26.62 -12.35
C ILE A 269 4.20 25.58 -12.38
N VAL A 270 5.44 26.04 -12.57
CA VAL A 270 6.63 25.18 -12.59
C VAL A 270 6.82 24.49 -11.23
N ILE A 271 6.73 25.24 -10.13
CA ILE A 271 6.90 24.71 -8.77
C ILE A 271 5.86 23.62 -8.48
N ILE A 272 4.59 23.84 -8.80
CA ILE A 272 3.53 22.85 -8.55
C ILE A 272 3.70 21.62 -9.45
N ALA A 273 4.12 21.79 -10.70
CA ALA A 273 4.41 20.67 -11.58
C ALA A 273 5.57 19.80 -11.04
N ILE A 274 6.65 20.44 -10.54
CA ILE A 274 7.74 19.74 -9.85
C ILE A 274 7.21 18.97 -8.63
N GLY A 275 6.27 19.58 -7.89
CA GLY A 275 5.57 18.89 -6.77
C GLY A 275 4.87 17.61 -7.22
N GLY A 276 4.12 17.65 -8.30
CA GLY A 276 3.46 16.46 -8.86
C GLY A 276 4.46 15.38 -9.30
N ILE A 277 5.56 15.77 -9.93
CA ILE A 277 6.64 14.87 -10.35
C ILE A 277 7.31 14.21 -9.13
N THR A 278 7.71 15.00 -8.13
CA THR A 278 8.40 14.47 -6.95
C THR A 278 7.49 13.65 -6.03
N ALA A 279 6.20 14.01 -5.95
CA ALA A 279 5.19 13.27 -5.21
C ALA A 279 4.94 11.88 -5.81
N THR A 280 4.74 11.81 -7.12
CA THR A 280 4.57 10.54 -7.83
C THR A 280 5.83 9.68 -7.76
N ALA A 281 7.02 10.26 -7.84
CA ALA A 281 8.30 9.59 -7.63
C ALA A 281 8.38 8.90 -6.25
N GLY A 282 7.95 9.57 -5.19
CA GLY A 282 7.91 9.03 -3.82
C GLY A 282 7.03 7.79 -3.70
N VAL A 283 5.86 7.79 -4.34
CA VAL A 283 4.95 6.62 -4.32
C VAL A 283 5.53 5.44 -5.10
N VAL A 284 6.13 5.67 -6.28
CA VAL A 284 6.78 4.60 -7.06
C VAL A 284 7.94 3.99 -6.27
N LEU A 285 8.81 4.83 -5.67
CA LEU A 285 9.92 4.38 -4.85
C LEU A 285 9.45 3.51 -3.68
N THR A 286 8.48 3.99 -2.89
CA THR A 286 7.96 3.27 -1.72
C THR A 286 7.10 2.07 -2.12
N GLY A 287 6.42 2.14 -3.28
CA GLY A 287 5.65 1.04 -3.84
C GLY A 287 6.55 -0.18 -4.12
N ILE A 288 7.63 0.02 -4.86
CA ILE A 288 8.61 -1.03 -5.15
C ILE A 288 9.28 -1.53 -3.86
N LEU A 289 9.63 -0.62 -2.93
CA LEU A 289 10.17 -0.97 -1.63
C LEU A 289 9.23 -1.94 -0.88
N GLY A 290 7.97 -1.58 -0.72
CA GLY A 290 7.00 -2.37 0.04
C GLY A 290 6.67 -3.71 -0.62
N THR A 291 6.37 -3.71 -1.93
CA THR A 291 6.03 -4.95 -2.66
C THR A 291 7.18 -5.95 -2.64
N SER A 292 8.42 -5.48 -2.80
CA SER A 292 9.57 -6.36 -2.76
C SER A 292 9.79 -7.01 -1.39
N ARG A 293 9.46 -6.35 -0.27
CA ARG A 293 9.56 -6.93 1.07
C ARG A 293 8.46 -7.96 1.35
N VAL A 294 7.24 -7.72 0.87
CA VAL A 294 6.16 -8.71 0.96
C VAL A 294 6.51 -9.96 0.15
N LEU A 295 6.95 -9.80 -1.10
CA LEU A 295 7.40 -10.91 -1.93
C LEU A 295 8.60 -11.65 -1.31
N TYR A 296 9.54 -10.93 -0.70
CA TYR A 296 10.65 -11.51 0.01
C TYR A 296 10.19 -12.39 1.18
N ALA A 297 9.27 -11.90 2.01
CA ALA A 297 8.72 -12.65 3.12
C ALA A 297 8.00 -13.92 2.64
N MET A 298 7.19 -13.82 1.58
CA MET A 298 6.53 -14.98 0.96
C MET A 298 7.54 -15.99 0.38
N GLY A 299 8.63 -15.52 -0.23
CA GLY A 299 9.70 -16.36 -0.77
C GLY A 299 10.52 -17.02 0.33
N ARG A 300 10.83 -16.33 1.43
CA ARG A 300 11.49 -16.87 2.61
C ARG A 300 10.71 -18.04 3.22
N ASP A 301 9.39 -17.90 3.27
CA ASP A 301 8.48 -18.90 3.82
C ASP A 301 8.06 -19.96 2.79
N ARG A 302 8.64 -19.93 1.57
CA ARG A 302 8.37 -20.88 0.46
C ARG A 302 6.92 -20.84 -0.06
N GLU A 303 6.20 -19.75 0.20
CA GLU A 303 4.87 -19.56 -0.38
C GLU A 303 4.93 -19.25 -1.89
N ILE A 304 6.02 -18.63 -2.33
CA ILE A 304 6.43 -18.47 -3.73
C ILE A 304 7.85 -19.03 -3.90
N PRO A 305 8.40 -19.18 -5.12
CA PRO A 305 9.72 -19.76 -5.31
C PRO A 305 10.81 -19.14 -4.42
N GLU A 306 11.59 -19.99 -3.75
CA GLU A 306 12.58 -19.64 -2.71
C GLU A 306 13.62 -18.59 -3.17
N ARG A 307 13.85 -18.45 -4.48
CA ARG A 307 14.75 -17.42 -5.04
C ARG A 307 14.32 -15.99 -4.65
N PHE A 308 13.03 -15.75 -4.47
CA PHE A 308 12.50 -14.43 -4.06
C PHE A 308 12.77 -14.14 -2.58
N GLY A 309 12.99 -15.15 -1.76
CA GLY A 309 13.40 -15.04 -0.35
C GLY A 309 14.91 -14.87 -0.12
N LYS A 310 15.70 -14.53 -1.16
CA LYS A 310 17.15 -14.34 -1.04
C LYS A 310 17.51 -12.85 -0.98
N ILE A 311 18.46 -12.53 -0.09
CA ILE A 311 19.01 -11.17 0.08
C ILE A 311 20.41 -11.15 -0.52
N ASP A 312 20.77 -10.05 -1.20
CA ASP A 312 22.08 -9.81 -1.78
C ASP A 312 23.07 -9.18 -0.79
N LYS A 313 24.29 -8.88 -1.27
CA LYS A 313 25.35 -8.21 -0.49
C LYS A 313 24.99 -6.80 -0.01
N PHE A 314 24.02 -6.13 -0.62
CA PHE A 314 23.53 -4.81 -0.22
C PHE A 314 22.40 -4.89 0.82
N GLY A 315 21.98 -6.09 1.21
CA GLY A 315 20.87 -6.32 2.13
C GLY A 315 19.51 -6.10 1.47
N THR A 316 19.39 -6.35 0.16
CA THR A 316 18.16 -6.14 -0.61
C THR A 316 17.69 -7.41 -1.32
N PRO A 317 16.37 -7.64 -1.44
CA PRO A 317 15.81 -8.78 -2.14
C PRO A 317 15.70 -8.50 -3.64
N ILE A 318 16.83 -8.57 -4.38
CA ILE A 318 16.90 -8.18 -5.79
C ILE A 318 15.86 -8.88 -6.66
N TYR A 319 15.67 -10.21 -6.49
CA TYR A 319 14.68 -10.96 -7.29
C TYR A 319 13.26 -10.48 -7.05
N SER A 320 12.91 -10.13 -5.82
CA SER A 320 11.60 -9.57 -5.46
C SER A 320 11.41 -8.14 -6.01
N ILE A 321 12.48 -7.33 -6.05
CA ILE A 321 12.47 -6.01 -6.69
C ILE A 321 12.25 -6.16 -8.20
N LEU A 322 12.97 -7.06 -8.86
CA LEU A 322 12.83 -7.34 -10.29
C LEU A 322 11.42 -7.85 -10.64
N LEU A 323 10.84 -8.73 -9.84
CA LEU A 323 9.48 -9.22 -10.04
C LEU A 323 8.46 -8.08 -9.90
N SER A 324 8.58 -7.26 -8.86
CA SER A 324 7.72 -6.08 -8.66
C SER A 324 7.83 -5.12 -9.86
N MET A 325 9.04 -4.82 -10.30
CA MET A 325 9.30 -4.00 -11.49
C MET A 325 8.66 -4.58 -12.75
N ALA A 326 8.89 -5.86 -13.04
CA ALA A 326 8.41 -6.51 -14.27
C ALA A 326 6.87 -6.52 -14.34
N ILE A 327 6.19 -6.84 -13.24
CA ILE A 327 4.73 -6.82 -13.18
C ILE A 327 4.19 -5.39 -13.32
N SER A 328 4.80 -4.41 -12.63
CA SER A 328 4.38 -3.02 -12.77
C SER A 328 4.58 -2.50 -14.19
N LEU A 329 5.68 -2.85 -14.87
CA LEU A 329 5.90 -2.51 -16.28
C LEU A 329 4.84 -3.13 -17.20
N LEU A 330 4.42 -4.36 -16.91
CA LEU A 330 3.36 -5.02 -17.66
C LEU A 330 2.05 -4.21 -17.58
N PHE A 331 1.65 -3.77 -16.39
CA PHE A 331 0.42 -3.01 -16.20
C PHE A 331 0.44 -1.61 -16.83
N VAL A 332 1.59 -1.01 -17.08
CA VAL A 332 1.70 0.27 -17.80
C VAL A 332 1.07 0.19 -19.21
N TYR A 333 1.07 -1.01 -19.83
CA TYR A 333 0.57 -1.21 -21.19
C TYR A 333 -0.93 -1.56 -21.26
N PHE A 334 -1.46 -2.26 -20.26
CA PHE A 334 -2.70 -3.03 -20.44
C PHE A 334 -3.98 -2.36 -19.90
N VAL A 335 -3.89 -1.30 -19.08
CA VAL A 335 -5.09 -0.87 -18.36
C VAL A 335 -5.29 0.65 -18.40
N GLY A 336 -6.54 1.08 -18.59
CA GLY A 336 -6.94 2.50 -18.52
C GLY A 336 -6.81 3.06 -17.09
N PHE A 337 -6.42 4.34 -16.99
CA PHE A 337 -5.99 4.98 -15.74
C PHE A 337 -7.02 4.93 -14.60
N SER A 338 -8.30 5.23 -14.84
CA SER A 338 -9.34 5.25 -13.79
C SER A 338 -9.65 3.86 -13.26
N THR A 339 -9.83 2.88 -14.15
CA THR A 339 -10.15 1.48 -13.79
C THR A 339 -9.02 0.85 -12.97
N ILE A 340 -7.76 1.20 -13.28
CA ILE A 340 -6.59 0.75 -12.53
C ILE A 340 -6.65 1.23 -11.07
N ILE A 341 -6.96 2.51 -10.85
CA ILE A 341 -7.00 3.09 -9.50
C ILE A 341 -8.11 2.43 -8.67
N GLU A 342 -9.28 2.25 -9.25
CA GLU A 342 -10.40 1.61 -8.57
C GLU A 342 -10.12 0.13 -8.26
N ALA A 343 -9.53 -0.63 -9.19
CA ALA A 343 -9.13 -2.02 -8.96
C ALA A 343 -8.02 -2.13 -7.90
N SER A 344 -7.07 -1.20 -7.89
CA SER A 344 -6.08 -1.09 -6.81
C SER A 344 -6.77 -0.88 -5.46
N ASN A 345 -7.76 0.03 -5.38
CA ASN A 345 -8.50 0.29 -4.15
C ASN A 345 -9.28 -0.93 -3.67
N VAL A 346 -10.04 -1.60 -4.53
CA VAL A 346 -10.77 -2.82 -4.14
C VAL A 346 -9.81 -3.88 -3.61
N SER A 347 -8.70 -4.11 -4.31
CA SER A 347 -7.72 -5.14 -3.93
C SER A 347 -7.06 -4.85 -2.58
N VAL A 348 -6.68 -3.59 -2.32
CA VAL A 348 -6.08 -3.22 -1.02
C VAL A 348 -7.11 -3.24 0.10
N LEU A 349 -8.36 -2.85 -0.16
CA LEU A 349 -9.45 -2.90 0.81
C LEU A 349 -9.75 -4.35 1.23
N ILE A 350 -9.73 -5.31 0.30
CA ILE A 350 -9.83 -6.75 0.62
C ILE A 350 -8.66 -7.17 1.54
N ALA A 351 -7.44 -6.78 1.21
CA ALA A 351 -6.28 -7.09 2.04
C ALA A 351 -6.38 -6.45 3.45
N TYR A 352 -6.93 -5.25 3.55
CA TYR A 352 -7.14 -4.56 4.83
C TYR A 352 -8.28 -5.16 5.64
N ALA A 353 -9.35 -5.64 5.02
CA ALA A 353 -10.39 -6.41 5.70
C ALA A 353 -9.84 -7.70 6.35
N ILE A 354 -8.88 -8.36 5.68
CA ILE A 354 -8.17 -9.52 6.24
C ILE A 354 -7.33 -9.09 7.46
N ILE A 355 -6.71 -7.92 7.46
CA ILE A 355 -5.96 -7.39 8.60
C ILE A 355 -6.90 -7.04 9.77
N ASP A 356 -8.03 -6.39 9.50
CA ASP A 356 -9.01 -6.08 10.53
C ASP A 356 -9.55 -7.37 11.19
N LEU A 357 -9.84 -8.39 10.39
CA LEU A 357 -10.22 -9.72 10.91
C LEU A 357 -9.08 -10.36 11.71
N SER A 358 -7.84 -10.24 11.24
CA SER A 358 -6.65 -10.74 11.94
C SER A 358 -6.46 -10.08 13.30
N ALA A 359 -6.72 -8.77 13.41
CA ALA A 359 -6.65 -8.02 14.66
C ALA A 359 -7.71 -8.53 15.67
N ILE A 360 -8.94 -8.83 15.23
CA ILE A 360 -9.99 -9.43 16.08
C ILE A 360 -9.55 -10.80 16.62
N ILE A 361 -8.96 -11.64 15.75
CA ILE A 361 -8.51 -12.98 16.12
C ILE A 361 -7.34 -12.91 17.10
N LEU A 362 -6.35 -12.04 16.80
CA LEU A 362 -5.20 -11.84 17.67
C LEU A 362 -5.65 -11.34 19.06
N TRP A 363 -6.56 -10.37 19.11
CA TRP A 363 -7.12 -9.87 20.36
C TRP A 363 -7.78 -11.00 21.20
N LYS A 364 -8.53 -11.92 20.57
CA LYS A 364 -9.09 -13.08 21.25
C LYS A 364 -8.03 -14.02 21.80
N LYS A 365 -6.94 -14.27 21.05
CA LYS A 365 -5.81 -15.11 21.49
C LYS A 365 -5.12 -14.50 22.71
N VAL A 366 -4.70 -13.24 22.61
CA VAL A 366 -4.02 -12.50 23.70
C VAL A 366 -4.91 -12.41 24.95
N LYS A 367 -6.22 -12.24 24.79
CA LYS A 367 -7.17 -12.22 25.91
C LYS A 367 -7.18 -13.53 26.70
N ASN A 368 -7.05 -14.65 26.02
CA ASN A 368 -7.05 -15.95 26.69
C ASN A 368 -5.75 -16.21 27.45
N ASP A 369 -4.62 -15.69 26.94
CA ASP A 369 -3.28 -15.94 27.49
C ASP A 369 -2.92 -14.98 28.63
N ASN A 370 -3.44 -13.76 28.66
CA ASN A 370 -3.10 -12.74 29.66
C ASN A 370 -4.27 -11.77 29.96
N PRO A 371 -5.22 -12.16 30.83
CA PRO A 371 -6.44 -11.40 31.10
C PRO A 371 -6.22 -10.05 31.81
N VAL A 372 -5.03 -9.81 32.41
CA VAL A 372 -4.73 -8.60 33.21
C VAL A 372 -4.52 -7.37 32.33
N HIS A 373 -3.86 -7.49 31.18
CA HIS A 373 -3.62 -6.37 30.24
C HIS A 373 -4.87 -5.92 29.48
N LEU A 374 -5.91 -6.74 29.42
CA LEU A 374 -7.11 -6.53 28.59
C LEU A 374 -8.28 -5.86 29.32
N ARG A 375 -8.15 -5.61 30.63
CA ARG A 375 -9.17 -4.83 31.35
C ARG A 375 -9.28 -3.41 30.81
N GLU A 376 -8.19 -2.87 30.25
CA GLU A 376 -8.13 -1.54 29.63
C GLU A 376 -8.59 -1.51 28.15
N GLN A 377 -8.61 -2.67 27.45
CA GLN A 377 -8.96 -2.76 26.02
C GLN A 377 -10.26 -3.55 25.76
N LYS A 378 -11.19 -3.52 26.69
CA LYS A 378 -12.44 -4.32 26.63
C LYS A 378 -13.23 -4.19 25.33
N TYR A 379 -13.13 -3.07 24.65
CA TYR A 379 -13.88 -2.74 23.43
C TYR A 379 -13.01 -2.68 22.17
N PHE A 380 -11.77 -3.12 22.21
CA PHE A 380 -10.86 -3.03 21.06
C PHE A 380 -11.42 -3.69 19.79
N PHE A 381 -12.17 -4.80 19.92
CA PHE A 381 -12.78 -5.50 18.77
C PHE A 381 -13.75 -4.62 17.96
N VAL A 382 -14.29 -3.55 18.54
CA VAL A 382 -15.22 -2.63 17.86
C VAL A 382 -14.50 -1.88 16.72
N ILE A 383 -13.26 -1.49 16.93
CA ILE A 383 -12.47 -0.73 15.94
C ILE A 383 -12.25 -1.54 14.64
N PRO A 384 -11.68 -2.75 14.68
CA PRO A 384 -11.56 -3.59 13.48
C PRO A 384 -12.91 -3.95 12.84
N LEU A 385 -13.96 -4.14 13.64
CA LEU A 385 -15.30 -4.41 13.12
C LEU A 385 -15.84 -3.22 12.33
N LEU A 386 -15.69 -1.99 12.84
CA LEU A 386 -16.01 -0.77 12.11
C LEU A 386 -15.14 -0.62 10.86
N GLY A 387 -13.85 -1.01 10.92
CA GLY A 387 -12.96 -1.09 9.76
C GLY A 387 -13.56 -1.97 8.67
N ILE A 388 -13.94 -3.21 9.00
CA ILE A 388 -14.55 -4.15 8.04
C ILE A 388 -15.83 -3.57 7.44
N ILE A 389 -16.76 -3.05 8.27
CA ILE A 389 -18.03 -2.49 7.80
C ILE A 389 -17.78 -1.33 6.83
N THR A 390 -16.91 -0.38 7.20
CA THR A 390 -16.60 0.78 6.37
C THR A 390 -15.88 0.40 5.07
N ILE A 391 -15.04 -0.63 5.08
CA ILE A 391 -14.41 -1.20 3.88
C ILE A 391 -15.47 -1.72 2.92
N PHE A 392 -16.41 -2.54 3.36
CA PHE A 392 -17.48 -3.06 2.48
C PHE A 392 -18.36 -1.96 1.92
N ILE A 393 -18.72 -0.96 2.75
CA ILE A 393 -19.43 0.22 2.28
C ILE A 393 -18.61 0.94 1.20
N THR A 394 -17.31 1.15 1.40
CA THR A 394 -16.44 1.84 0.45
C THR A 394 -16.35 1.08 -0.88
N ILE A 395 -16.19 -0.24 -0.84
CA ILE A 395 -16.14 -1.08 -2.05
C ILE A 395 -17.43 -0.95 -2.86
N SER A 396 -18.62 -0.84 -2.23
CA SER A 396 -19.90 -0.72 -2.94
C SER A 396 -20.05 0.57 -3.75
N TYR A 397 -19.21 1.58 -3.51
CA TYR A 397 -19.18 2.83 -4.27
C TYR A 397 -18.06 2.89 -5.33
N LEU A 398 -17.28 1.81 -5.50
CA LEU A 398 -16.33 1.66 -6.61
C LEU A 398 -16.98 1.02 -7.83
N GLY A 399 -16.39 1.21 -8.99
CA GLY A 399 -16.93 0.70 -10.26
C GLY A 399 -17.02 -0.83 -10.31
N LEU A 400 -18.09 -1.36 -10.89
CA LEU A 400 -18.32 -2.81 -11.00
C LEU A 400 -17.15 -3.55 -11.67
N HIS A 401 -16.59 -3.01 -12.76
CA HIS A 401 -15.42 -3.61 -13.43
C HIS A 401 -14.21 -3.72 -12.52
N ALA A 402 -13.99 -2.76 -11.64
CA ALA A 402 -12.88 -2.80 -10.66
C ALA A 402 -13.11 -3.91 -9.63
N ILE A 403 -14.36 -4.08 -9.19
CA ILE A 403 -14.77 -5.16 -8.28
C ILE A 403 -14.57 -6.52 -8.96
N GLU A 404 -15.04 -6.68 -10.19
CA GLU A 404 -14.90 -7.92 -10.99
C GLU A 404 -13.42 -8.31 -11.16
N ILE A 405 -12.56 -7.37 -11.54
CA ILE A 405 -11.11 -7.61 -11.67
C ILE A 405 -10.54 -8.09 -10.33
N SER A 406 -10.82 -7.38 -9.25
CA SER A 406 -10.23 -7.70 -7.94
C SER A 406 -10.75 -9.02 -7.38
N LEU A 407 -12.03 -9.34 -7.56
CA LEU A 407 -12.61 -10.63 -7.17
C LEU A 407 -12.05 -11.78 -8.03
N SER A 408 -11.85 -11.56 -9.34
CA SER A 408 -11.21 -12.55 -10.20
C SER A 408 -9.80 -12.87 -9.72
N VAL A 409 -9.02 -11.86 -9.37
CA VAL A 409 -7.69 -12.05 -8.79
C VAL A 409 -7.76 -12.78 -7.45
N LEU A 410 -8.69 -12.42 -6.57
CA LEU A 410 -8.90 -13.10 -5.29
C LEU A 410 -9.20 -14.59 -5.47
N ILE A 411 -10.08 -14.93 -6.41
CA ILE A 411 -10.44 -16.33 -6.73
C ILE A 411 -9.22 -17.08 -7.26
N ILE A 412 -8.50 -16.50 -8.24
CA ILE A 412 -7.30 -17.12 -8.82
C ILE A 412 -6.24 -17.38 -7.75
N VAL A 413 -5.96 -16.40 -6.89
CA VAL A 413 -5.00 -16.51 -5.81
C VAL A 413 -5.40 -17.59 -4.81
N SER A 414 -6.69 -17.67 -4.46
CA SER A 414 -7.23 -18.69 -3.57
C SER A 414 -7.10 -20.10 -4.17
N ILE A 415 -7.37 -20.25 -5.46
CA ILE A 415 -7.21 -21.52 -6.18
C ILE A 415 -5.73 -21.94 -6.22
N ILE A 416 -4.82 -21.02 -6.53
CA ILE A 416 -3.38 -21.29 -6.55
C ILE A 416 -2.91 -21.78 -5.17
N TYR A 417 -3.36 -21.14 -4.08
CA TYR A 417 -3.03 -21.56 -2.72
C TYR A 417 -3.49 -22.99 -2.43
N VAL A 418 -4.74 -23.31 -2.75
CA VAL A 418 -5.33 -24.64 -2.53
C VAL A 418 -4.59 -25.72 -3.35
N ILE A 419 -4.34 -25.45 -4.64
CA ILE A 419 -3.62 -26.41 -5.52
C ILE A 419 -2.22 -26.67 -4.97
N LYS A 420 -1.48 -25.62 -4.58
CA LYS A 420 -0.14 -25.74 -4.01
C LYS A 420 -0.16 -26.66 -2.78
N HIS A 421 -1.07 -26.43 -1.83
CA HIS A 421 -1.17 -27.21 -0.59
C HIS A 421 -1.57 -28.68 -0.84
N ILE A 422 -2.44 -28.94 -1.82
CA ILE A 422 -2.78 -30.31 -2.24
C ILE A 422 -1.55 -31.02 -2.82
N LEU A 423 -0.77 -30.36 -3.66
CA LEU A 423 0.43 -30.94 -4.26
C LEU A 423 1.51 -31.22 -3.22
N GLU A 424 1.72 -30.32 -2.27
CA GLU A 424 2.67 -30.49 -1.16
C GLU A 424 2.28 -31.66 -0.25
N SER A 425 1.01 -31.77 0.12
CA SER A 425 0.51 -32.85 0.95
C SER A 425 0.68 -34.22 0.27
N ARG A 426 0.39 -34.29 -1.06
CA ARG A 426 0.61 -35.51 -1.84
C ARG A 426 2.09 -35.92 -1.94
N SER A 427 2.99 -34.93 -2.04
CA SER A 427 4.44 -35.19 -2.09
C SER A 427 4.96 -35.74 -0.75
N LEU A 428 4.47 -35.18 0.37
CA LEU A 428 4.80 -35.66 1.72
C LEU A 428 4.31 -37.09 1.95
N VAL A 429 3.07 -37.42 1.54
CA VAL A 429 2.53 -38.78 1.62
C VAL A 429 3.36 -39.77 0.77
N LYS A 430 3.75 -39.37 -0.45
CA LYS A 430 4.65 -40.20 -1.30
C LYS A 430 6.01 -40.43 -0.65
N SER A 431 6.60 -39.40 -0.05
CA SER A 431 7.89 -39.49 0.63
C SER A 431 7.81 -40.36 1.88
N ALA A 432 6.75 -40.19 2.68
CA ALA A 432 6.50 -41.05 3.85
C ALA A 432 6.32 -42.52 3.47
N ARG A 433 5.58 -42.82 2.38
CA ARG A 433 5.43 -44.21 1.88
C ARG A 433 6.74 -44.83 1.39
N LYS A 434 7.72 -44.02 0.94
CA LYS A 434 9.07 -44.52 0.56
C LYS A 434 9.98 -44.80 1.78
N ILE A 435 9.74 -44.14 2.89
CA ILE A 435 10.57 -44.28 4.11
C ILE A 435 10.06 -45.42 5.00
N ILE A 436 8.75 -45.64 5.07
CA ILE A 436 8.14 -46.71 5.90
C ILE A 436 8.67 -48.09 5.57
N PRO A 437 8.83 -48.55 4.30
CA PRO A 437 9.41 -49.87 4.00
C PRO A 437 10.87 -49.98 4.45
N ARG A 438 11.66 -48.89 4.40
CA ARG A 438 13.05 -48.90 4.87
C ARG A 438 13.17 -49.10 6.38
N ILE A 439 12.25 -48.54 7.14
CA ILE A 439 12.24 -48.68 8.61
C ILE A 439 11.85 -50.12 9.02
N SER A 440 10.91 -50.75 8.30
CA SER A 440 10.54 -52.15 8.54
C SER A 440 11.68 -53.10 8.22
N MET A 441 12.42 -52.87 7.13
CA MET A 441 13.63 -53.68 6.79
C MET A 441 14.74 -53.54 7.84
N VAL A 442 14.97 -52.34 8.36
CA VAL A 442 16.00 -52.10 9.41
C VAL A 442 15.59 -52.80 10.72
N ARG A 443 14.30 -52.88 11.05
CA ARG A 443 13.79 -53.63 12.20
C ARG A 443 13.94 -55.18 12.02
N GLU A 444 13.75 -55.70 10.83
CA GLU A 444 13.97 -57.12 10.55
C GLU A 444 15.45 -57.49 10.59
N PHE A 445 16.35 -56.65 10.04
CA PHE A 445 17.80 -56.88 10.15
C PHE A 445 18.32 -56.78 11.61
N GLY A 446 17.71 -55.97 12.45
CA GLY A 446 18.04 -55.89 13.88
C GLY A 446 17.59 -57.12 14.67
N LYS A 447 16.47 -57.75 14.28
CA LYS A 447 15.96 -58.99 14.91
C LYS A 447 16.73 -60.25 14.49
N SER A 448 17.30 -60.30 13.27
CA SER A 448 18.09 -61.43 12.83
C SER A 448 19.50 -61.47 13.46
N ARG A 449 20.10 -60.33 13.84
CA ARG A 449 21.37 -60.31 14.57
C ARG A 449 21.27 -60.78 16.04
N HIS A 450 20.07 -60.72 16.65
CA HIS A 450 19.89 -61.22 18.02
C HIS A 450 19.60 -62.75 18.09
N LYS A 451 19.41 -63.43 16.93
CA LYS A 451 19.21 -64.88 16.88
C LYS A 451 20.48 -65.70 16.59
N ILE A 452 21.60 -65.04 16.27
CA ILE A 452 22.87 -65.70 15.93
C ILE A 452 23.86 -65.68 17.14
N GLY A 453 23.45 -65.12 18.26
CA GLY A 453 24.28 -64.99 19.48
C GLY A 453 23.75 -65.80 20.68
N LYS A 454 23.19 -66.97 20.45
CA LYS A 454 22.89 -67.95 21.52
C LYS A 454 23.43 -69.29 21.09
#